data_c0c639dca7e7a1e30f307be598235fae
#
_entry.id   c0c639dca7e7a1e30f307be598235fae
#
_cell.length_a   1.000
_cell.length_b   1.000
_cell.length_c   1.000
_cell.angle_alpha   90.00
_cell.angle_beta   90.00
_cell.angle_gamma   90.00
#
_symmetry.space_group_name_H-M   'P 1'
#
loop_
_entity.id
_entity.type
_entity.pdbx_description
1 polymer ?
#
loop_
_entity_poly.entity_id
_entity_poly.type
_entity_poly.pdbx_seq_one_letter_code
_entity_poly.pdbx_strand_id
1 'polypeptide(L)'
;MNRLIESIHQELLPGLRIESITAHNPVKVHQIPSPWQLLGTGNYAAVVYHPEHPLQVVKIYAPGRPGFEEELEVYSRLGSHPAFSECLYAGENFLVLKRLEGVTLYDCLHLGLRIPERVIQDIDQALDYARGRGLYPHDVHGRNVMMLEGKGLVVDVSDFLHKETCSKWNNLKRAYYWLYRPLFSPLRLRVPYFGLDIVRTSYRLLFKGKRMANTVGVTMLLVLAATIAITQWQAQNGRCVRYVLDGSQQTLYGEDCK
;
A
#
# COMPACT_ATOMS: atom_id res chain seq x y z
N MET A 1 -5.98 -18.90 -17.84
CA MET A 1 -6.00 -19.42 -16.45
C MET A 1 -5.24 -20.73 -16.33
N ASN A 2 -5.57 -21.81 -17.05
CA ASN A 2 -4.91 -23.13 -16.88
C ASN A 2 -3.38 -23.08 -17.03
N ARG A 3 -2.83 -22.37 -18.03
CA ARG A 3 -1.37 -22.20 -18.20
C ARG A 3 -0.72 -21.50 -17.00
N LEU A 4 -1.37 -20.48 -16.45
CA LEU A 4 -0.85 -19.79 -15.26
C LEU A 4 -0.81 -20.71 -14.04
N ILE A 5 -1.87 -21.52 -13.83
CA ILE A 5 -1.93 -22.49 -12.72
C ILE A 5 -0.84 -23.56 -12.89
N GLU A 6 -0.64 -24.05 -14.11
CA GLU A 6 0.45 -24.98 -14.43
C GLU A 6 1.83 -24.40 -14.10
N SER A 7 2.11 -23.17 -14.53
CA SER A 7 3.36 -22.46 -14.23
C SER A 7 3.54 -22.20 -12.72
N ILE A 8 2.45 -21.91 -11.98
CA ILE A 8 2.50 -21.80 -10.53
C ILE A 8 2.99 -23.11 -9.90
N HIS A 9 2.41 -24.25 -10.28
CA HIS A 9 2.76 -25.55 -9.69
C HIS A 9 4.13 -26.07 -10.14
N GLN A 10 4.50 -25.86 -11.41
CA GLN A 10 5.72 -26.44 -11.98
C GLN A 10 6.96 -25.57 -11.75
N GLU A 11 6.80 -24.25 -11.69
CA GLU A 11 7.92 -23.30 -11.66
C GLU A 11 7.93 -22.49 -10.37
N LEU A 12 6.81 -21.82 -10.03
CA LEU A 12 6.80 -20.86 -8.93
C LEU A 12 6.95 -21.55 -7.58
N LEU A 13 6.06 -22.47 -7.22
CA LEU A 13 6.06 -23.10 -5.91
C LEU A 13 7.33 -23.89 -5.61
N PRO A 14 7.90 -24.68 -6.55
CA PRO A 14 9.15 -25.40 -6.29
C PRO A 14 10.38 -24.48 -6.17
N GLY A 15 10.38 -23.35 -6.89
CA GLY A 15 11.51 -22.41 -6.93
C GLY A 15 11.43 -21.26 -5.93
N LEU A 16 10.27 -21.04 -5.29
CA LEU A 16 10.07 -19.95 -4.34
C LEU A 16 10.56 -20.33 -2.95
N ARG A 17 11.39 -19.46 -2.37
CA ARG A 17 11.79 -19.55 -0.94
C ARG A 17 11.29 -18.35 -0.18
N ILE A 18 10.26 -18.56 0.61
CA ILE A 18 9.62 -17.57 1.45
C ILE A 18 9.71 -18.01 2.92
N GLU A 19 10.04 -17.09 3.80
CA GLU A 19 10.20 -17.33 5.24
C GLU A 19 9.49 -16.25 6.04
N SER A 20 8.88 -16.67 7.14
CA SER A 20 8.34 -15.77 8.14
C SER A 20 9.20 -15.79 9.39
N ILE A 21 10.01 -14.76 9.59
CA ILE A 21 10.93 -14.66 10.73
C ILE A 21 10.18 -14.32 12.02
N THR A 22 9.27 -13.34 11.98
CA THR A 22 8.49 -12.91 13.14
C THR A 22 7.04 -12.60 12.76
N ALA A 23 6.15 -12.71 13.76
CA ALA A 23 4.70 -12.50 13.53
C ALA A 23 4.32 -11.10 13.05
N HIS A 24 5.15 -10.10 13.31
CA HIS A 24 4.82 -8.68 13.07
C HIS A 24 5.63 -8.03 11.95
N ASN A 25 6.52 -8.79 11.31
CA ASN A 25 7.33 -8.30 10.19
C ASN A 25 6.86 -8.92 8.87
N PRO A 26 7.04 -8.21 7.76
CA PRO A 26 6.80 -8.77 6.45
C PRO A 26 7.59 -10.07 6.23
N VAL A 27 7.00 -10.99 5.51
CA VAL A 27 7.68 -12.23 5.11
C VAL A 27 8.90 -11.89 4.27
N LYS A 28 9.95 -12.69 4.44
CA LYS A 28 11.18 -12.54 3.69
C LYS A 28 11.17 -13.49 2.49
N VAL A 29 11.37 -12.93 1.31
CA VAL A 29 11.53 -13.70 0.08
C VAL A 29 13.01 -13.81 -0.20
N HIS A 30 13.54 -15.04 -0.19
CA HIS A 30 14.95 -15.33 -0.43
C HIS A 30 15.22 -15.64 -1.90
N GLN A 31 14.25 -16.26 -2.57
CA GLN A 31 14.39 -16.66 -3.96
C GLN A 31 13.03 -16.63 -4.66
N ILE A 32 13.04 -16.12 -5.88
CA ILE A 32 11.91 -16.18 -6.82
C ILE A 32 12.46 -16.77 -8.13
N PRO A 33 11.84 -17.81 -8.68
CA PRO A 33 12.29 -18.35 -9.96
C PRO A 33 11.97 -17.38 -11.10
N SER A 34 12.90 -17.25 -12.06
CA SER A 34 12.61 -16.52 -13.32
C SER A 34 11.52 -17.28 -14.11
N PRO A 35 10.59 -16.58 -14.79
CA PRO A 35 10.52 -15.12 -14.99
C PRO A 35 9.65 -14.37 -13.96
N TRP A 36 9.23 -15.04 -12.88
CA TRP A 36 8.37 -14.44 -11.86
C TRP A 36 9.01 -13.21 -11.20
N GLN A 37 8.19 -12.23 -10.85
CA GLN A 37 8.63 -10.97 -10.25
C GLN A 37 7.86 -10.65 -8.97
N LEU A 38 8.59 -10.15 -7.97
CA LEU A 38 8.01 -9.71 -6.70
C LEU A 38 7.32 -8.36 -6.88
N LEU A 39 6.06 -8.25 -6.45
CA LEU A 39 5.35 -6.98 -6.32
C LEU A 39 5.42 -6.40 -4.92
N GLY A 40 5.40 -7.27 -3.91
CA GLY A 40 5.45 -6.82 -2.53
C GLY A 40 5.34 -7.95 -1.51
N THR A 41 5.59 -7.62 -0.25
CA THR A 41 5.48 -8.55 0.88
C THR A 41 4.64 -7.92 1.98
N GLY A 42 3.73 -8.72 2.55
CA GLY A 42 2.98 -8.41 3.76
C GLY A 42 3.42 -9.27 4.94
N ASN A 43 2.73 -9.16 6.06
CA ASN A 43 3.07 -9.93 7.27
C ASN A 43 2.84 -11.44 7.13
N TYR A 44 1.98 -11.86 6.21
CA TYR A 44 1.57 -13.25 6.03
C TYR A 44 1.97 -13.84 4.69
N ALA A 45 2.10 -13.03 3.66
CA ALA A 45 2.23 -13.47 2.28
C ALA A 45 3.15 -12.58 1.46
N ALA A 46 3.68 -13.13 0.37
CA ALA A 46 4.29 -12.40 -0.73
C ALA A 46 3.34 -12.36 -1.93
N VAL A 47 3.41 -11.28 -2.70
CA VAL A 47 2.65 -11.10 -3.94
C VAL A 47 3.63 -11.04 -5.10
N VAL A 48 3.46 -11.94 -6.05
CA VAL A 48 4.27 -12.04 -7.27
C VAL A 48 3.39 -12.02 -8.52
N TYR A 49 3.99 -11.77 -9.66
CA TYR A 49 3.30 -11.89 -10.95
C TYR A 49 4.22 -12.51 -12.00
N HIS A 50 3.60 -13.07 -13.05
CA HIS A 50 4.29 -13.59 -14.23
C HIS A 50 4.18 -12.57 -15.38
N PRO A 51 5.28 -12.22 -16.09
CA PRO A 51 5.23 -11.22 -17.17
C PRO A 51 4.26 -11.55 -18.30
N GLU A 52 4.07 -12.84 -18.62
CA GLU A 52 3.09 -13.27 -19.61
C GLU A 52 1.63 -13.18 -19.14
N HIS A 53 1.43 -12.99 -17.84
CA HIS A 53 0.12 -12.85 -17.20
C HIS A 53 0.03 -11.55 -16.40
N PRO A 54 0.19 -10.37 -17.03
CA PRO A 54 0.35 -9.09 -16.31
C PRO A 54 -0.91 -8.65 -15.56
N LEU A 55 -2.08 -9.20 -15.90
CA LEU A 55 -3.36 -8.85 -15.27
C LEU A 55 -3.69 -9.70 -14.04
N GLN A 56 -2.85 -10.67 -13.70
CA GLN A 56 -3.01 -11.54 -12.53
C GLN A 56 -1.81 -11.39 -11.60
N VAL A 57 -2.08 -11.58 -10.31
CA VAL A 57 -1.05 -11.71 -9.28
C VAL A 57 -1.29 -12.98 -8.48
N VAL A 58 -0.22 -13.52 -7.94
CA VAL A 58 -0.28 -14.69 -7.06
C VAL A 58 0.15 -14.23 -5.67
N LYS A 59 -0.75 -14.33 -4.71
CA LYS A 59 -0.49 -14.06 -3.28
C LYS A 59 -0.22 -15.40 -2.61
N ILE A 60 1.04 -15.62 -2.18
CA ILE A 60 1.50 -16.87 -1.58
C ILE A 60 1.72 -16.66 -0.09
N TYR A 61 1.05 -17.46 0.73
CA TYR A 61 1.17 -17.39 2.19
C TYR A 61 2.38 -18.16 2.66
N ALA A 62 3.13 -17.57 3.60
CA ALA A 62 4.30 -18.24 4.16
C ALA A 62 3.87 -19.43 5.03
N PRO A 63 4.65 -20.53 5.05
CA PRO A 63 4.35 -21.69 5.87
C PRO A 63 4.10 -21.32 7.33
N GLY A 64 3.02 -21.86 7.91
CA GLY A 64 2.62 -21.62 9.30
C GLY A 64 2.01 -20.26 9.58
N ARG A 65 1.72 -19.46 8.54
CA ARG A 65 1.03 -18.18 8.69
C ARG A 65 -0.48 -18.34 8.50
N PRO A 66 -1.28 -17.69 9.36
CA PRO A 66 -2.73 -17.60 9.17
C PRO A 66 -3.07 -16.62 8.04
N GLY A 67 -4.35 -16.51 7.71
CA GLY A 67 -4.89 -15.46 6.86
C GLY A 67 -5.32 -15.94 5.48
N PHE A 68 -4.92 -17.14 5.04
CA PHE A 68 -5.33 -17.69 3.75
C PHE A 68 -6.86 -17.93 3.68
N GLU A 69 -7.39 -18.69 4.62
CA GLU A 69 -8.81 -19.02 4.67
C GLU A 69 -9.68 -17.79 4.93
N GLU A 70 -9.21 -16.89 5.81
CA GLU A 70 -9.89 -15.65 6.12
C GLU A 70 -9.98 -14.75 4.88
N GLU A 71 -8.90 -14.59 4.13
CA GLU A 71 -8.90 -13.74 2.94
C GLU A 71 -9.71 -14.36 1.80
N LEU A 72 -9.69 -15.69 1.65
CA LEU A 72 -10.53 -16.40 0.71
C LEU A 72 -12.03 -16.17 1.02
N GLU A 73 -12.41 -16.25 2.28
CA GLU A 73 -13.76 -15.94 2.74
C GLU A 73 -14.13 -14.47 2.47
N VAL A 74 -13.21 -13.52 2.68
CA VAL A 74 -13.43 -12.11 2.34
C VAL A 74 -13.74 -11.95 0.86
N TYR A 75 -12.94 -12.53 -0.04
CA TYR A 75 -13.19 -12.45 -1.48
C TYR A 75 -14.50 -13.12 -1.89
N SER A 76 -14.85 -14.24 -1.26
CA SER A 76 -16.14 -14.91 -1.48
C SER A 76 -17.33 -13.99 -1.18
N ARG A 77 -17.26 -13.25 -0.07
CA ARG A 77 -18.30 -12.29 0.32
C ARG A 77 -18.31 -11.03 -0.54
N LEU A 78 -17.13 -10.48 -0.87
CA LEU A 78 -17.02 -9.29 -1.71
C LEU A 78 -17.60 -9.52 -3.10
N GLY A 79 -17.34 -10.68 -3.70
CA GLY A 79 -17.69 -10.93 -5.09
C GLY A 79 -16.96 -9.97 -6.04
N SER A 80 -17.55 -9.72 -7.21
CA SER A 80 -17.00 -8.79 -8.19
C SER A 80 -17.42 -7.35 -7.88
N HIS A 81 -16.45 -6.47 -7.69
CA HIS A 81 -16.67 -5.04 -7.49
C HIS A 81 -15.48 -4.23 -8.03
N PRO A 82 -15.69 -3.14 -8.80
CA PRO A 82 -14.62 -2.44 -9.51
C PRO A 82 -13.51 -1.84 -8.62
N ALA A 83 -13.80 -1.57 -7.35
CA ALA A 83 -12.82 -1.00 -6.42
C ALA A 83 -11.97 -2.05 -5.68
N PHE A 84 -12.26 -3.34 -5.83
CA PHE A 84 -11.54 -4.45 -5.19
C PHE A 84 -10.92 -5.38 -6.23
N SER A 85 -9.91 -6.14 -5.81
CA SER A 85 -9.46 -7.31 -6.56
C SER A 85 -10.52 -8.42 -6.49
N GLU A 86 -10.38 -9.41 -7.35
CA GLU A 86 -11.21 -10.61 -7.41
C GLU A 86 -10.33 -11.83 -7.24
N CYS A 87 -10.76 -12.81 -6.44
CA CYS A 87 -10.12 -14.11 -6.37
C CYS A 87 -10.55 -14.93 -7.58
N LEU A 88 -9.60 -15.20 -8.47
CA LEU A 88 -9.81 -15.94 -9.72
C LEU A 88 -9.58 -17.45 -9.54
N TYR A 89 -8.73 -17.80 -8.58
CA TYR A 89 -8.44 -19.20 -8.21
C TYR A 89 -7.82 -19.24 -6.81
N ALA A 90 -8.10 -20.30 -6.07
CA ALA A 90 -7.49 -20.60 -4.78
C ALA A 90 -6.81 -21.98 -4.84
N GLY A 91 -5.53 -22.04 -4.50
CA GLY A 91 -4.79 -23.28 -4.27
C GLY A 91 -4.70 -23.61 -2.79
N GLU A 92 -3.77 -24.49 -2.39
CA GLU A 92 -3.63 -24.89 -0.99
C GLU A 92 -3.16 -23.75 -0.06
N ASN A 93 -2.21 -22.93 -0.51
CA ASN A 93 -1.63 -21.82 0.26
C ASN A 93 -1.40 -20.57 -0.61
N PHE A 94 -2.13 -20.41 -1.69
CA PHE A 94 -2.02 -19.24 -2.54
C PHE A 94 -3.35 -18.85 -3.18
N LEU A 95 -3.48 -17.57 -3.46
CA LEU A 95 -4.61 -17.02 -4.22
C LEU A 95 -4.09 -16.43 -5.53
N VAL A 96 -4.80 -16.72 -6.63
CA VAL A 96 -4.63 -15.99 -7.89
C VAL A 96 -5.67 -14.87 -7.89
N LEU A 97 -5.20 -13.64 -7.89
CA LEU A 97 -6.04 -12.47 -7.79
C LEU A 97 -5.93 -11.64 -9.08
N LYS A 98 -7.01 -10.95 -9.44
CA LYS A 98 -6.99 -9.91 -10.44
C LYS A 98 -6.04 -8.80 -10.00
N ARG A 99 -5.05 -8.46 -10.83
CA ARG A 99 -4.13 -7.37 -10.53
C ARG A 99 -4.86 -6.03 -10.58
N LEU A 100 -4.73 -5.27 -9.49
CA LEU A 100 -5.10 -3.87 -9.48
C LEU A 100 -3.88 -3.04 -9.88
N GLU A 101 -4.02 -2.24 -10.92
CA GLU A 101 -3.01 -1.28 -11.33
C GLU A 101 -3.32 0.07 -10.68
N GLY A 102 -2.28 0.86 -10.41
CA GLY A 102 -2.45 2.17 -9.79
C GLY A 102 -1.27 2.54 -8.91
N VAL A 103 -1.37 3.72 -8.30
CA VAL A 103 -0.37 4.26 -7.37
C VAL A 103 -0.98 4.33 -5.98
N THR A 104 -0.30 3.80 -4.96
CA THR A 104 -0.81 3.88 -3.59
C THR A 104 -0.95 5.35 -3.16
N LEU A 105 -1.90 5.67 -2.28
CA LEU A 105 -2.01 7.04 -1.79
C LEU A 105 -0.75 7.48 -1.03
N TYR A 106 -0.01 6.54 -0.46
CA TYR A 106 1.30 6.76 0.13
C TYR A 106 2.32 7.23 -0.91
N ASP A 107 2.39 6.53 -2.05
CA ASP A 107 3.30 6.88 -3.15
C ASP A 107 2.83 8.13 -3.91
N CYS A 108 1.52 8.39 -3.99
CA CYS A 108 1.01 9.65 -4.52
C CYS A 108 1.57 10.86 -3.76
N LEU A 109 1.68 10.78 -2.42
CA LEU A 109 2.28 11.84 -1.62
C LEU A 109 3.78 11.99 -1.90
N HIS A 110 4.49 10.86 -2.06
CA HIS A 110 5.91 10.88 -2.40
C HIS A 110 6.19 11.48 -3.78
N LEU A 111 5.39 11.09 -4.76
CA LEU A 111 5.53 11.55 -6.15
C LEU A 111 4.93 12.95 -6.39
N GLY A 112 4.23 13.53 -5.40
CA GLY A 112 3.51 14.79 -5.54
C GLY A 112 2.34 14.71 -6.51
N LEU A 113 1.75 13.53 -6.67
CA LEU A 113 0.56 13.32 -7.50
C LEU A 113 -0.66 13.90 -6.78
N ARG A 114 -1.49 14.60 -7.54
CA ARG A 114 -2.74 15.13 -7.01
C ARG A 114 -3.73 13.99 -6.77
N ILE A 115 -4.22 13.88 -5.55
CA ILE A 115 -5.28 12.95 -5.16
C ILE A 115 -6.61 13.72 -5.22
N PRO A 116 -7.48 13.47 -6.22
CA PRO A 116 -8.79 14.10 -6.28
C PRO A 116 -9.70 13.63 -5.14
N GLU A 117 -10.65 14.46 -4.74
CA GLU A 117 -11.64 14.11 -3.71
C GLU A 117 -12.45 12.86 -4.06
N ARG A 118 -12.71 12.67 -5.35
CA ARG A 118 -13.40 11.48 -5.88
C ARG A 118 -12.73 10.18 -5.43
N VAL A 119 -11.40 10.12 -5.36
CA VAL A 119 -10.65 8.94 -4.89
C VAL A 119 -11.06 8.58 -3.45
N ILE A 120 -11.21 9.58 -2.59
CA ILE A 120 -11.65 9.37 -1.19
C ILE A 120 -13.10 8.90 -1.16
N GLN A 121 -13.97 9.47 -2.00
CA GLN A 121 -15.37 9.09 -2.11
C GLN A 121 -15.55 7.67 -2.66
N ASP A 122 -14.79 7.30 -3.69
CA ASP A 122 -14.82 5.95 -4.27
C ASP A 122 -14.41 4.90 -3.22
N ILE A 123 -13.38 5.20 -2.41
CA ILE A 123 -12.95 4.31 -1.32
C ILE A 123 -14.03 4.22 -0.23
N ASP A 124 -14.64 5.35 0.19
CA ASP A 124 -15.76 5.33 1.15
C ASP A 124 -16.88 4.42 0.65
N GLN A 125 -17.31 4.57 -0.61
CA GLN A 125 -18.35 3.74 -1.22
C GLN A 125 -17.96 2.26 -1.27
N ALA A 126 -16.70 1.95 -1.60
CA ALA A 126 -16.20 0.58 -1.59
C ALA A 126 -16.25 -0.03 -0.18
N LEU A 127 -15.84 0.72 0.84
CA LEU A 127 -15.90 0.25 2.23
C LEU A 127 -17.34 0.07 2.73
N ASP A 128 -18.28 0.93 2.31
CA ASP A 128 -19.70 0.78 2.61
C ASP A 128 -20.29 -0.45 1.90
N TYR A 129 -19.92 -0.69 0.66
CA TYR A 129 -20.27 -1.93 -0.04
C TYR A 129 -19.77 -3.17 0.73
N ALA A 130 -18.52 -3.18 1.17
CA ALA A 130 -17.97 -4.29 1.96
C ALA A 130 -18.75 -4.51 3.27
N ARG A 131 -19.16 -3.43 3.96
CA ARG A 131 -20.02 -3.51 5.15
C ARG A 131 -21.38 -4.12 4.84
N GLY A 132 -21.98 -3.74 3.71
CA GLY A 132 -23.23 -4.33 3.22
C GLY A 132 -23.12 -5.83 2.90
N ARG A 133 -21.89 -6.34 2.67
CA ARG A 133 -21.60 -7.77 2.48
C ARG A 133 -21.25 -8.51 3.79
N GLY A 134 -21.45 -7.86 4.95
CA GLY A 134 -21.15 -8.45 6.26
C GLY A 134 -19.67 -8.50 6.60
N LEU A 135 -18.86 -7.62 5.96
CA LEU A 135 -17.45 -7.46 6.24
C LEU A 135 -17.19 -6.22 7.10
N TYR A 136 -16.05 -6.21 7.76
CA TYR A 136 -15.62 -5.14 8.66
C TYR A 136 -14.31 -4.53 8.12
N PRO A 137 -14.38 -3.44 7.30
CA PRO A 137 -13.17 -2.84 6.76
C PRO A 137 -12.18 -2.50 7.86
N HIS A 138 -11.07 -3.21 7.88
CA HIS A 138 -10.01 -3.09 8.88
C HIS A 138 -8.68 -2.83 8.18
N ASP A 139 -7.74 -2.20 8.86
CA ASP A 139 -6.40 -1.84 8.38
C ASP A 139 -6.33 -1.03 7.07
N VAL A 140 -7.37 -0.27 6.74
CA VAL A 140 -7.42 0.57 5.54
C VAL A 140 -6.56 1.82 5.77
N HIS A 141 -5.41 1.88 5.12
CA HIS A 141 -4.43 2.97 5.23
C HIS A 141 -3.79 3.30 3.87
N GLY A 142 -2.97 4.35 3.80
CA GLY A 142 -2.44 4.90 2.55
C GLY A 142 -1.66 3.93 1.64
N ARG A 143 -1.15 2.81 2.17
CA ARG A 143 -0.50 1.75 1.37
C ARG A 143 -1.47 0.67 0.88
N ASN A 144 -2.65 0.56 1.53
CA ASN A 144 -3.68 -0.44 1.19
C ASN A 144 -4.80 0.13 0.31
N VAL A 145 -4.64 1.38 -0.13
CA VAL A 145 -5.53 2.05 -1.07
C VAL A 145 -4.74 2.67 -2.20
N MET A 146 -5.26 2.60 -3.41
CA MET A 146 -4.61 3.08 -4.62
C MET A 146 -5.48 4.09 -5.37
N MET A 147 -4.83 4.85 -6.23
CA MET A 147 -5.46 5.68 -7.24
C MET A 147 -5.08 5.18 -8.64
N LEU A 148 -6.08 4.92 -9.47
CA LEU A 148 -5.92 4.65 -10.90
C LEU A 148 -6.81 5.63 -11.67
N GLU A 149 -6.22 6.48 -12.51
CA GLU A 149 -6.95 7.44 -13.35
C GLU A 149 -7.98 8.28 -12.59
N GLY A 150 -7.65 8.68 -11.35
CA GLY A 150 -8.52 9.47 -10.50
C GLY A 150 -9.66 8.68 -9.83
N LYS A 151 -9.64 7.34 -9.90
CA LYS A 151 -10.55 6.45 -9.18
C LYS A 151 -9.85 5.84 -7.97
N GLY A 152 -10.60 5.58 -6.90
CA GLY A 152 -10.11 4.96 -5.67
C GLY A 152 -10.26 3.43 -5.71
N LEU A 153 -9.20 2.71 -5.31
CA LEU A 153 -9.16 1.25 -5.23
C LEU A 153 -8.69 0.82 -3.85
N VAL A 154 -9.19 -0.32 -3.37
CA VAL A 154 -8.76 -0.96 -2.11
C VAL A 154 -8.03 -2.24 -2.46
N VAL A 155 -6.74 -2.32 -2.08
CA VAL A 155 -5.81 -3.37 -2.56
C VAL A 155 -5.73 -4.53 -1.59
N ASP A 156 -5.74 -4.28 -0.28
CA ASP A 156 -5.62 -5.30 0.73
C ASP A 156 -6.90 -5.39 1.58
N VAL A 157 -7.47 -6.58 1.62
CA VAL A 157 -8.72 -6.89 2.31
C VAL A 157 -8.55 -7.99 3.36
N SER A 158 -7.33 -8.45 3.61
CA SER A 158 -7.02 -9.60 4.47
C SER A 158 -7.61 -9.50 5.88
N ASP A 159 -7.74 -8.29 6.41
CA ASP A 159 -8.23 -8.04 7.77
C ASP A 159 -9.73 -7.72 7.85
N PHE A 160 -10.51 -7.89 6.76
CA PHE A 160 -11.93 -7.48 6.70
C PHE A 160 -12.89 -8.40 7.47
N LEU A 161 -12.41 -9.50 8.05
CA LEU A 161 -13.19 -10.31 9.01
C LEU A 161 -13.04 -9.86 10.46
N HIS A 162 -12.08 -8.99 10.76
CA HIS A 162 -11.84 -8.51 12.11
C HIS A 162 -12.93 -7.53 12.55
N LYS A 163 -13.72 -7.91 13.54
CA LYS A 163 -14.86 -7.12 14.05
C LYS A 163 -14.45 -5.90 14.88
N GLU A 164 -13.18 -5.77 15.22
CA GLU A 164 -12.67 -4.65 15.98
C GLU A 164 -12.80 -3.34 15.22
N THR A 165 -13.09 -2.27 15.93
CA THR A 165 -13.18 -0.94 15.31
C THR A 165 -11.82 -0.44 14.86
N CYS A 166 -11.69 -0.09 13.58
CA CYS A 166 -10.48 0.47 13.00
C CYS A 166 -10.70 1.92 12.57
N SER A 167 -9.92 2.84 13.15
CA SER A 167 -10.03 4.27 12.86
C SER A 167 -9.03 4.75 11.78
N LYS A 168 -8.19 3.87 11.22
CA LYS A 168 -7.11 4.25 10.29
C LYS A 168 -7.64 5.02 9.08
N TRP A 169 -8.68 4.52 8.42
CA TRP A 169 -9.28 5.20 7.28
C TRP A 169 -9.87 6.56 7.65
N ASN A 170 -10.63 6.64 8.75
CA ASN A 170 -11.22 7.90 9.21
C ASN A 170 -10.15 8.95 9.55
N ASN A 171 -9.03 8.53 10.14
CA ASN A 171 -7.92 9.42 10.44
C ASN A 171 -7.20 9.90 9.17
N LEU A 172 -6.99 9.00 8.19
CA LEU A 172 -6.44 9.35 6.89
C LEU A 172 -7.35 10.33 6.16
N LYS A 173 -8.66 10.09 6.17
CA LYS A 173 -9.67 10.97 5.58
C LYS A 173 -9.68 12.35 6.23
N ARG A 174 -9.58 12.43 7.56
CA ARG A 174 -9.41 13.72 8.26
C ARG A 174 -8.14 14.42 7.82
N ALA A 175 -7.00 13.72 7.77
CA ALA A 175 -5.73 14.30 7.30
C ALA A 175 -5.83 14.79 5.85
N TYR A 176 -6.56 14.08 4.99
CA TYR A 176 -6.83 14.50 3.63
C TYR A 176 -7.57 15.84 3.58
N TYR A 177 -8.69 15.99 4.28
CA TYR A 177 -9.50 17.22 4.22
C TYR A 177 -8.87 18.39 4.95
N TRP A 178 -8.22 18.17 6.11
CA TRP A 178 -7.69 19.23 6.95
C TRP A 178 -6.26 19.67 6.58
N LEU A 179 -5.48 18.78 6.00
CA LEU A 179 -4.06 19.04 5.72
C LEU A 179 -3.73 18.94 4.23
N TYR A 180 -4.01 17.78 3.62
CA TYR A 180 -3.60 17.52 2.25
C TYR A 180 -4.30 18.46 1.25
N ARG A 181 -5.62 18.52 1.30
CA ARG A 181 -6.43 19.29 0.34
C ARG A 181 -6.09 20.79 0.34
N PRO A 182 -6.02 21.49 1.51
CA PRO A 182 -5.71 22.91 1.52
C PRO A 182 -4.23 23.26 1.30
N LEU A 183 -3.29 22.42 1.74
CA LEU A 183 -1.86 22.76 1.75
C LEU A 183 -1.05 22.01 0.69
N PHE A 184 -1.23 20.71 0.57
CA PHE A 184 -0.38 19.87 -0.30
C PHE A 184 -0.87 19.84 -1.74
N SER A 185 -2.18 19.71 -1.95
CA SER A 185 -2.77 19.56 -3.27
C SER A 185 -2.51 20.78 -4.19
N PRO A 186 -2.67 22.05 -3.74
CA PRO A 186 -2.38 23.20 -4.58
C PRO A 186 -0.91 23.33 -4.94
N LEU A 187 -0.02 23.01 -4.00
CA LEU A 187 1.43 23.19 -4.14
C LEU A 187 2.13 21.97 -4.75
N ARG A 188 1.40 20.87 -4.99
CA ARG A 188 1.96 19.59 -5.47
C ARG A 188 3.20 19.15 -4.68
N LEU A 189 3.14 19.32 -3.35
CA LEU A 189 4.27 19.04 -2.48
C LEU A 189 4.62 17.54 -2.53
N ARG A 190 5.92 17.26 -2.66
CA ARG A 190 6.46 15.90 -2.57
C ARG A 190 6.92 15.64 -1.14
N VAL A 191 6.42 14.56 -0.54
CA VAL A 191 6.85 14.15 0.80
C VAL A 191 7.85 13.02 0.68
N PRO A 192 9.10 13.21 1.08
CA PRO A 192 10.10 12.13 1.01
C PRO A 192 9.67 10.96 1.90
N TYR A 193 10.06 9.73 1.53
CA TYR A 193 9.68 8.51 2.25
C TYR A 193 10.04 8.56 3.73
N PHE A 194 11.21 9.10 4.09
CA PHE A 194 11.59 9.24 5.51
C PHE A 194 10.58 10.10 6.29
N GLY A 195 10.03 11.16 5.68
CA GLY A 195 8.99 12.00 6.28
C GLY A 195 7.69 11.24 6.49
N LEU A 196 7.27 10.46 5.49
CA LEU A 196 6.10 9.58 5.59
C LEU A 196 6.29 8.49 6.65
N ASP A 197 7.49 7.94 6.78
CA ASP A 197 7.79 6.92 7.79
C ASP A 197 7.88 7.50 9.22
N ILE A 198 8.36 8.74 9.37
CA ILE A 198 8.27 9.47 10.65
C ILE A 198 6.80 9.66 11.05
N VAL A 199 5.96 10.12 10.14
CA VAL A 199 4.51 10.27 10.37
C VAL A 199 3.89 8.93 10.79
N ARG A 200 4.19 7.85 10.08
CA ARG A 200 3.71 6.49 10.39
C ARG A 200 4.17 6.01 11.76
N THR A 201 5.45 6.21 12.07
CA THR A 201 6.04 5.76 13.34
C THR A 201 5.46 6.56 14.51
N SER A 202 5.36 7.89 14.38
CA SER A 202 4.73 8.76 15.35
C SER A 202 3.26 8.38 15.59
N TYR A 203 2.51 8.14 14.52
CA TYR A 203 1.13 7.66 14.62
C TYR A 203 1.04 6.36 15.42
N ARG A 204 1.90 5.36 15.13
CA ARG A 204 1.92 4.08 15.86
C ARG A 204 2.25 4.23 17.36
N LEU A 205 3.22 5.08 17.68
CA LEU A 205 3.64 5.33 19.07
C LEU A 205 2.54 6.02 19.89
N LEU A 206 1.81 6.92 19.30
CA LEU A 206 0.84 7.78 19.95
C LEU A 206 -0.53 7.12 20.14
N PHE A 207 -0.93 6.23 19.23
CA PHE A 207 -2.16 5.47 19.40
C PHE A 207 -2.02 4.26 20.34
N LYS A 208 -0.80 3.87 20.70
CA LYS A 208 -0.56 2.94 21.82
C LYS A 208 -0.73 3.59 23.23
N GLY A 209 -0.71 4.94 23.31
CA GLY A 209 -0.88 5.70 24.53
C GLY A 209 -2.06 6.67 24.47
N LYS A 210 -3.13 6.42 25.20
CA LYS A 210 -4.42 7.16 25.18
C LYS A 210 -4.38 8.66 25.59
N ARG A 211 -3.23 9.33 25.64
CA ARG A 211 -3.15 10.66 26.30
C ARG A 211 -2.52 11.83 25.54
N MET A 212 -2.22 11.73 24.22
CA MET A 212 -1.45 12.80 23.56
C MET A 212 -1.95 13.30 22.20
N ALA A 213 -3.26 13.37 21.98
CA ALA A 213 -3.82 13.77 20.68
C ALA A 213 -3.40 15.20 20.23
N ASN A 214 -3.24 16.16 21.14
CA ASN A 214 -2.88 17.54 20.81
C ASN A 214 -1.39 17.74 20.50
N THR A 215 -0.51 17.03 21.20
CA THR A 215 0.95 17.12 20.96
C THR A 215 1.33 16.51 19.61
N VAL A 216 0.58 15.54 19.13
CA VAL A 216 0.78 14.83 17.84
C VAL A 216 0.58 15.74 16.66
N GLY A 217 -0.53 16.49 16.65
CA GLY A 217 -0.83 17.41 15.55
C GLY A 217 0.27 18.47 15.42
N VAL A 218 0.74 19.00 16.55
CA VAL A 218 1.81 20.00 16.57
C VAL A 218 3.15 19.40 16.13
N THR A 219 3.50 18.19 16.60
CA THR A 219 4.76 17.53 16.19
C THR A 219 4.74 17.15 14.71
N MET A 220 3.61 16.65 14.21
CA MET A 220 3.45 16.39 12.77
C MET A 220 3.57 17.66 11.93
N LEU A 221 2.97 18.77 12.35
CA LEU A 221 3.08 20.05 11.66
C LEU A 221 4.50 20.60 11.66
N LEU A 222 5.22 20.46 12.77
CA LEU A 222 6.63 20.90 12.88
C LEU A 222 7.56 20.04 12.02
N VAL A 223 7.40 18.72 12.01
CA VAL A 223 8.18 17.81 11.16
C VAL A 223 7.87 18.09 9.69
N LEU A 224 6.62 18.35 9.36
CA LEU A 224 6.21 18.68 8.02
C LEU A 224 6.78 20.03 7.55
N ALA A 225 6.70 21.06 8.39
CA ALA A 225 7.29 22.37 8.12
C ALA A 225 8.81 22.28 7.95
N ALA A 226 9.49 21.49 8.79
CA ALA A 226 10.93 21.25 8.66
C ALA A 226 11.29 20.51 7.37
N THR A 227 10.50 19.49 6.97
CA THR A 227 10.71 18.79 5.69
C THR A 227 10.49 19.68 4.49
N ILE A 228 9.48 20.54 4.51
CA ILE A 228 9.22 21.52 3.46
C ILE A 228 10.38 22.53 3.38
N ALA A 229 10.80 23.07 4.53
CA ALA A 229 11.92 24.01 4.59
C ALA A 229 13.23 23.40 4.07
N ILE A 230 13.53 22.14 4.45
CA ILE A 230 14.71 21.43 3.98
C ILE A 230 14.64 21.16 2.47
N THR A 231 13.49 20.72 1.95
CA THR A 231 13.34 20.45 0.51
C THR A 231 13.40 21.73 -0.31
N GLN A 232 12.83 22.84 0.17
CA GLN A 232 12.95 24.15 -0.47
C GLN A 232 14.39 24.68 -0.42
N TRP A 233 15.06 24.56 0.73
CA TRP A 233 16.46 24.95 0.88
C TRP A 233 17.36 24.12 -0.04
N GLN A 234 17.14 22.82 -0.15
CA GLN A 234 17.88 21.93 -1.07
C GLN A 234 17.62 22.27 -2.54
N ALA A 235 16.39 22.65 -2.90
CA ALA A 235 16.06 23.09 -4.26
C ALA A 235 16.72 24.43 -4.60
N GLN A 236 16.78 25.36 -3.64
CA GLN A 236 17.43 26.66 -3.82
C GLN A 236 18.95 26.55 -3.89
N ASN A 237 19.56 25.58 -3.22
CA ASN A 237 21.00 25.35 -3.22
C ASN A 237 21.45 24.33 -4.29
N GLY A 238 20.62 24.06 -5.29
CA GLY A 238 20.97 23.26 -6.46
C GLY A 238 21.16 21.77 -6.20
N ARG A 239 20.58 21.22 -5.13
CA ARG A 239 20.56 19.79 -4.87
C ARG A 239 19.28 19.16 -5.39
N CYS A 240 19.40 18.18 -6.27
CA CYS A 240 18.27 17.40 -6.75
C CYS A 240 18.54 15.90 -6.59
N VAL A 241 17.47 15.13 -6.59
CA VAL A 241 17.53 13.66 -6.56
C VAL A 241 16.90 13.13 -7.84
N ARG A 242 17.69 12.42 -8.64
CA ARG A 242 17.21 11.71 -9.81
C ARG A 242 17.00 10.23 -9.46
N TYR A 243 15.83 9.72 -9.79
CA TYR A 243 15.56 8.30 -9.68
C TYR A 243 15.99 7.62 -10.97
N VAL A 244 16.85 6.61 -10.86
CA VAL A 244 17.30 5.78 -11.99
C VAL A 244 16.30 4.64 -12.17
N LEU A 245 16.23 4.09 -13.41
CA LEU A 245 15.30 3.01 -13.78
C LEU A 245 15.46 1.72 -12.96
N ASP A 246 16.59 1.54 -12.30
CA ASP A 246 16.88 0.43 -11.39
C ASP A 246 16.32 0.62 -9.97
N GLY A 247 15.64 1.75 -9.70
CA GLY A 247 15.10 2.10 -8.39
C GLY A 247 16.11 2.75 -7.43
N SER A 248 17.37 2.97 -7.86
CA SER A 248 18.37 3.68 -7.06
C SER A 248 18.16 5.19 -7.11
N GLN A 249 18.60 5.88 -6.03
CA GLN A 249 18.55 7.34 -5.94
C GLN A 249 19.96 7.92 -6.15
N GLN A 250 20.11 8.79 -7.14
CA GLN A 250 21.30 9.60 -7.32
C GLN A 250 21.05 11.02 -6.87
N THR A 251 21.88 11.51 -5.95
CA THR A 251 21.87 12.91 -5.53
C THR A 251 22.79 13.70 -6.46
N LEU A 252 22.22 14.69 -7.15
CA LEU A 252 22.92 15.57 -8.07
C LEU A 252 22.99 16.98 -7.48
N TYR A 253 23.94 17.81 -7.93
CA TYR A 253 24.14 19.15 -7.43
C TYR A 253 24.34 20.14 -8.58
N GLY A 254 23.85 21.38 -8.42
CA GLY A 254 24.10 22.47 -9.34
C GLY A 254 23.54 22.25 -10.75
N GLU A 255 24.40 22.34 -11.76
CA GLU A 255 24.00 22.27 -13.18
C GLU A 255 23.46 20.91 -13.61
N ASP A 256 23.83 19.83 -12.92
CA ASP A 256 23.35 18.48 -13.20
C ASP A 256 21.87 18.27 -12.78
N CYS A 257 21.26 19.28 -12.16
CA CYS A 257 19.87 19.32 -11.77
C CYS A 257 18.93 19.95 -12.82
N LYS A 258 19.49 20.49 -13.88
CA LYS A 258 18.76 21.00 -15.03
C LYS A 258 18.69 19.91 -16.08
#